data_d5e44ad7fe7b2e650ace0fb8a5ffa829
#
_entry.id   d5e44ad7fe7b2e650ace0fb8a5ffa829
#
_cell.length_a   1.000
_cell.length_b   1.000
_cell.length_c   1.000
_cell.angle_alpha   90.00
_cell.angle_beta   90.00
_cell.angle_gamma   90.00
#
_symmetry.space_group_name_H-M   'P 1'
#
loop_
_entity.id
_entity.type
_entity.pdbx_description
1 polymer ?
#
loop_
_entity_poly.entity_id
_entity_poly.type
_entity_poly.pdbx_seq_one_letter_code
_entity_poly.pdbx_strand_id
1 'polypeptide(L)'
;MRGSSVRGPRLPGPDRRGGPVRACLTASAFLACLWASPARAEFTVCNQTLDVVNLAVGQEVDQAFQTDGWWTIGANQCVDVIREELSNRYVYLYATDVFGNVMLDGSTEMCIDKRRFTIRGIDRCWQRGHILARFVEVDTLEQLRWTFFLTGQNR
;
A
#
# COMPACT_ATOMS: atom_id res chain seq x y z
N MET A 1 73.83 51.10 53.78
CA MET A 1 74.15 51.53 52.42
C MET A 1 72.85 51.43 51.56
N ARG A 2 72.49 52.55 51.15
CA ARG A 2 71.57 52.98 50.11
C ARG A 2 70.59 51.97 49.56
N GLY A 3 69.29 52.16 49.89
CA GLY A 3 68.15 51.72 49.21
C GLY A 3 67.76 52.57 48.01
N SER A 4 67.10 52.04 47.09
CA SER A 4 66.37 52.75 46.00
C SER A 4 64.98 52.20 45.85
N SER A 5 64.07 53.13 46.18
CA SER A 5 62.64 52.98 45.96
C SER A 5 62.33 53.10 44.47
N VAL A 6 61.61 52.11 43.92
CA VAL A 6 61.02 52.25 42.59
C VAL A 6 59.50 52.10 42.72
N ARG A 7 58.81 53.21 42.34
CA ARG A 7 57.35 53.23 42.29
C ARG A 7 56.83 52.44 41.06
N GLY A 8 55.97 51.55 41.32
CA GLY A 8 55.22 50.89 40.23
C GLY A 8 54.05 51.73 39.68
N PRO A 9 53.71 51.64 38.45
CA PRO A 9 52.61 52.39 37.82
C PRO A 9 51.23 51.87 38.23
N ARG A 10 50.31 52.78 38.39
CA ARG A 10 48.92 52.58 38.71
C ARG A 10 48.19 51.88 37.50
N LEU A 11 47.44 50.86 37.75
CA LEU A 11 46.52 50.25 36.81
C LEU A 11 45.24 51.09 36.64
N PRO A 12 44.77 51.34 35.46
CA PRO A 12 43.48 51.99 35.21
C PRO A 12 42.34 51.02 35.51
N GLY A 13 41.25 51.52 36.11
CA GLY A 13 40.05 50.77 36.46
C GLY A 13 39.24 50.33 35.26
N PRO A 14 38.31 49.35 35.44
CA PRO A 14 37.51 48.79 34.35
C PRO A 14 36.43 49.77 33.88
N ASP A 15 36.51 50.14 32.61
CA ASP A 15 35.53 50.93 31.91
C ASP A 15 34.27 50.05 31.63
N ARG A 16 33.20 50.44 32.32
CA ARG A 16 31.87 49.80 32.10
C ARG A 16 31.22 50.38 30.85
N ARG A 17 31.54 49.86 29.68
CA ARG A 17 30.73 50.14 28.51
C ARG A 17 29.88 48.91 28.24
N GLY A 18 28.56 49.05 28.48
CA GLY A 18 27.54 48.08 28.13
C GLY A 18 27.50 47.85 26.62
N GLY A 19 27.95 46.68 26.19
CA GLY A 19 27.73 46.20 24.83
C GLY A 19 26.36 45.54 24.72
N PRO A 20 25.67 45.67 23.59
CA PRO A 20 24.35 45.05 23.40
C PRO A 20 24.48 43.52 23.44
N VAL A 21 23.66 42.93 24.28
CA VAL A 21 23.46 41.49 24.33
C VAL A 21 22.89 41.05 22.97
N ARG A 22 23.72 40.45 22.14
CA ARG A 22 23.25 39.77 20.93
C ARG A 22 22.52 38.54 21.39
N ALA A 23 21.20 38.63 21.37
CA ALA A 23 20.32 37.47 21.50
C ALA A 23 20.63 36.52 20.34
N CYS A 24 21.27 35.40 20.64
CA CYS A 24 21.34 34.24 19.72
C CYS A 24 19.93 33.69 19.59
N LEU A 25 19.26 34.08 18.52
CA LEU A 25 18.07 33.37 18.04
C LEU A 25 18.52 31.99 17.55
N THR A 26 18.41 31.01 18.43
CA THR A 26 18.47 29.57 18.03
C THR A 26 17.25 29.29 17.18
N ALA A 27 17.44 29.25 15.86
CA ALA A 27 16.48 28.77 14.93
C ALA A 27 16.28 27.24 15.21
N SER A 28 15.26 26.92 15.98
CA SER A 28 14.76 25.54 16.10
C SER A 28 14.25 25.14 14.74
N ALA A 29 15.05 24.40 13.96
CA ALA A 29 14.64 23.73 12.77
C ALA A 29 13.63 22.64 13.21
N PHE A 30 12.34 22.93 13.11
CA PHE A 30 11.27 21.93 13.18
C PHE A 30 11.46 21.01 11.99
N LEU A 31 12.06 19.85 12.26
CA LEU A 31 12.10 18.73 11.33
C LEU A 31 10.66 18.21 11.22
N ALA A 32 9.92 18.71 10.21
CA ALA A 32 8.61 18.20 9.87
C ALA A 32 8.83 16.77 9.38
N CYS A 33 8.63 15.78 10.27
CA CYS A 33 8.48 14.38 9.86
C CYS A 33 7.26 14.31 8.93
N LEU A 34 7.51 14.21 7.64
CA LEU A 34 6.53 13.85 6.64
C LEU A 34 6.06 12.43 7.02
N TRP A 35 4.95 12.36 7.68
CA TRP A 35 4.25 11.09 7.94
C TRP A 35 3.71 10.63 6.58
N ALA A 36 4.50 9.82 5.89
CA ALA A 36 4.02 9.07 4.74
C ALA A 36 2.92 8.16 5.28
N SER A 37 1.66 8.53 5.04
CA SER A 37 0.54 7.63 5.29
C SER A 37 0.79 6.37 4.46
N PRO A 38 0.75 5.16 5.04
CA PRO A 38 0.85 3.94 4.26
C PRO A 38 -0.26 3.96 3.20
N ALA A 39 0.10 3.73 1.95
CA ALA A 39 -0.88 3.54 0.89
C ALA A 39 -1.79 2.38 1.35
N ARG A 40 -3.05 2.68 1.61
CA ARG A 40 -4.04 1.68 1.98
C ARG A 40 -4.54 1.06 0.69
N ALA A 41 -4.51 -0.27 0.65
CA ALA A 41 -5.19 -1.00 -0.39
C ALA A 41 -6.70 -0.76 -0.32
N GLU A 42 -7.32 -0.72 -1.46
CA GLU A 42 -8.73 -0.43 -1.56
C GLU A 42 -9.56 -1.72 -1.73
N PHE A 43 -8.98 -2.78 -2.30
CA PHE A 43 -9.58 -4.12 -2.27
C PHE A 43 -8.59 -5.16 -1.75
N THR A 44 -8.88 -5.70 -0.58
CA THR A 44 -8.07 -6.72 0.09
C THR A 44 -8.79 -8.06 0.07
N VAL A 45 -8.07 -9.13 -0.21
CA VAL A 45 -8.58 -10.50 -0.07
C VAL A 45 -7.84 -11.22 1.05
N CYS A 46 -8.57 -11.72 2.03
CA CYS A 46 -8.07 -12.48 3.16
C CYS A 46 -8.45 -13.95 3.02
N ASN A 47 -7.46 -14.80 2.90
CA ASN A 47 -7.65 -16.25 2.87
C ASN A 47 -7.80 -16.79 4.29
N GLN A 48 -9.00 -17.17 4.67
CA GLN A 48 -9.33 -17.79 5.96
C GLN A 48 -9.40 -19.32 5.87
N THR A 49 -8.93 -19.92 4.78
CA THR A 49 -8.81 -21.36 4.67
C THR A 49 -7.48 -21.86 5.21
N LEU A 50 -7.32 -23.17 5.31
CA LEU A 50 -6.06 -23.81 5.69
C LEU A 50 -5.15 -24.09 4.49
N ASP A 51 -5.64 -23.84 3.28
CA ASP A 51 -4.94 -24.10 2.04
C ASP A 51 -4.31 -22.82 1.46
N VAL A 52 -3.29 -23.00 0.62
CA VAL A 52 -2.76 -21.90 -0.20
C VAL A 52 -3.68 -21.70 -1.39
N VAL A 53 -4.05 -20.46 -1.66
CA VAL A 53 -4.99 -20.08 -2.71
C VAL A 53 -4.28 -19.25 -3.79
N ASN A 54 -4.56 -19.57 -5.06
CA ASN A 54 -4.22 -18.72 -6.19
C ASN A 54 -5.48 -17.99 -6.64
N LEU A 55 -5.39 -16.67 -6.64
CA LEU A 55 -6.51 -15.75 -6.89
C LEU A 55 -6.31 -15.00 -8.20
N ALA A 56 -7.37 -14.86 -8.98
CA ALA A 56 -7.50 -13.93 -10.09
C ALA A 56 -8.62 -12.94 -9.80
N VAL A 57 -8.46 -11.71 -10.27
CA VAL A 57 -9.37 -10.60 -10.06
C VAL A 57 -9.83 -10.03 -11.38
N GLY A 58 -11.11 -9.73 -11.50
CA GLY A 58 -11.72 -9.02 -12.63
C GLY A 58 -12.34 -7.71 -12.19
N GLN A 59 -12.19 -6.68 -12.98
CA GLN A 59 -12.81 -5.38 -12.77
C GLN A 59 -12.98 -4.64 -14.10
N GLU A 60 -13.77 -3.58 -14.09
CA GLU A 60 -13.84 -2.67 -15.23
C GLU A 60 -12.74 -1.61 -15.11
N VAL A 61 -11.95 -1.46 -16.16
CA VAL A 61 -10.87 -0.47 -16.27
C VAL A 61 -11.04 0.23 -17.63
N ASP A 62 -11.17 1.56 -17.62
CA ASP A 62 -11.35 2.36 -18.83
C ASP A 62 -12.47 1.81 -19.75
N GLN A 63 -13.64 1.58 -19.20
CA GLN A 63 -14.85 1.08 -19.89
C GLN A 63 -14.68 -0.32 -20.54
N ALA A 64 -13.72 -1.09 -20.09
CA ALA A 64 -13.50 -2.46 -20.53
C ALA A 64 -13.22 -3.37 -19.34
N PHE A 65 -13.76 -4.58 -19.37
CA PHE A 65 -13.37 -5.56 -18.37
C PHE A 65 -11.90 -5.95 -18.52
N GLN A 66 -11.23 -6.06 -17.39
CA GLN A 66 -9.86 -6.53 -17.30
C GLN A 66 -9.78 -7.61 -16.22
N THR A 67 -9.03 -8.66 -16.49
CA THR A 67 -8.69 -9.69 -15.51
C THR A 67 -7.20 -9.73 -15.28
N ASP A 68 -6.82 -9.83 -14.03
CA ASP A 68 -5.43 -9.91 -13.58
C ASP A 68 -5.23 -11.16 -12.73
N GLY A 69 -4.08 -11.76 -12.78
CA GLY A 69 -3.69 -12.92 -11.96
C GLY A 69 -2.21 -13.23 -12.09
N TRP A 70 -1.64 -13.99 -11.21
CA TRP A 70 -2.19 -14.63 -10.03
C TRP A 70 -1.61 -14.00 -8.76
N TRP A 71 -2.41 -13.90 -7.73
CA TRP A 71 -1.95 -13.65 -6.37
C TRP A 71 -1.99 -14.97 -5.61
N THR A 72 -0.85 -15.38 -5.06
CA THR A 72 -0.77 -16.56 -4.19
C THR A 72 -0.90 -16.11 -2.74
N ILE A 73 -1.93 -16.59 -2.05
CA ILE A 73 -2.30 -16.19 -0.70
C ILE A 73 -2.18 -17.40 0.22
N GLY A 74 -1.25 -17.35 1.17
CA GLY A 74 -1.10 -18.40 2.17
C GLY A 74 -2.29 -18.50 3.11
N ALA A 75 -2.40 -19.59 3.86
CA ALA A 75 -3.42 -19.77 4.88
C ALA A 75 -3.37 -18.64 5.91
N ASN A 76 -4.53 -18.08 6.26
CA ASN A 76 -4.69 -16.94 7.18
C ASN A 76 -3.89 -15.68 6.81
N GLN A 77 -3.60 -15.49 5.52
CA GLN A 77 -2.95 -14.29 5.00
C GLN A 77 -3.92 -13.43 4.20
N CYS A 78 -3.63 -12.14 4.13
CA CYS A 78 -4.35 -11.18 3.31
C CYS A 78 -3.41 -10.59 2.25
N VAL A 79 -3.96 -10.22 1.10
CA VAL A 79 -3.24 -9.54 0.03
C VAL A 79 -4.08 -8.41 -0.54
N ASP A 80 -3.44 -7.32 -0.85
CA ASP A 80 -4.04 -6.18 -1.51
C ASP A 80 -3.98 -6.40 -3.02
N VAL A 81 -5.15 -6.59 -3.64
CA VAL A 81 -5.25 -6.93 -5.06
C VAL A 81 -5.57 -5.73 -5.93
N ILE A 82 -6.30 -4.75 -5.40
CA ILE A 82 -6.50 -3.44 -6.02
C ILE A 82 -5.98 -2.40 -5.03
N ARG A 83 -5.05 -1.56 -5.48
CA ARG A 83 -4.40 -0.57 -4.62
C ARG A 83 -4.95 0.84 -4.79
N GLU A 84 -5.61 1.07 -5.91
CA GLU A 84 -6.29 2.30 -6.23
C GLU A 84 -7.68 2.30 -5.55
N GLU A 85 -8.22 3.49 -5.32
CA GLU A 85 -9.56 3.68 -4.79
C GLU A 85 -10.59 3.00 -5.72
N LEU A 86 -11.53 2.25 -5.14
CA LEU A 86 -12.51 1.52 -5.91
C LEU A 86 -13.46 2.50 -6.61
N SER A 87 -13.48 2.43 -7.92
CA SER A 87 -14.42 3.15 -8.79
C SER A 87 -15.57 2.27 -9.27
N ASN A 88 -15.41 0.95 -9.13
CA ASN A 88 -16.38 -0.04 -9.57
C ASN A 88 -17.17 -0.57 -8.38
N ARG A 89 -18.50 -0.68 -8.56
CA ARG A 89 -19.36 -1.35 -7.59
C ARG A 89 -19.08 -2.84 -7.52
N TYR A 90 -18.79 -3.46 -8.67
CA TYR A 90 -18.59 -4.90 -8.77
C TYR A 90 -17.13 -5.25 -9.03
N VAL A 91 -16.61 -6.15 -8.22
CA VAL A 91 -15.29 -6.79 -8.38
C VAL A 91 -15.52 -8.29 -8.53
N TYR A 92 -14.79 -8.93 -9.42
CA TYR A 92 -14.98 -10.33 -9.76
C TYR A 92 -13.77 -11.13 -9.25
N LEU A 93 -14.03 -12.25 -8.60
CA LEU A 93 -13.01 -13.11 -8.02
C LEU A 93 -13.10 -14.53 -8.55
N TYR A 94 -11.95 -15.11 -8.90
CA TYR A 94 -11.81 -16.52 -9.20
C TYR A 94 -10.62 -17.07 -8.42
N ALA A 95 -10.81 -18.21 -7.76
CA ALA A 95 -9.79 -18.80 -6.92
C ALA A 95 -9.66 -20.30 -7.12
N THR A 96 -8.42 -20.79 -7.09
CA THR A 96 -8.09 -22.21 -7.09
C THR A 96 -7.14 -22.54 -5.95
N ASP A 97 -7.09 -23.82 -5.55
CA ASP A 97 -6.00 -24.34 -4.74
C ASP A 97 -4.70 -24.50 -5.57
N VAL A 98 -3.64 -25.00 -4.95
CA VAL A 98 -2.35 -25.23 -5.61
C VAL A 98 -2.39 -26.37 -6.65
N PHE A 99 -3.43 -27.20 -6.62
CA PHE A 99 -3.64 -28.31 -7.57
C PHE A 99 -4.53 -27.90 -8.74
N GLY A 100 -5.06 -26.66 -8.70
CA GLY A 100 -5.97 -26.13 -9.72
C GLY A 100 -7.44 -26.47 -9.50
N ASN A 101 -7.81 -27.03 -8.33
CA ASN A 101 -9.22 -27.22 -7.99
C ASN A 101 -9.87 -25.87 -7.68
N VAL A 102 -11.05 -25.66 -8.25
CA VAL A 102 -11.78 -24.38 -8.08
C VAL A 102 -12.29 -24.26 -6.64
N MET A 103 -11.97 -23.15 -6.01
CA MET A 103 -12.40 -22.79 -4.65
C MET A 103 -13.52 -21.74 -4.66
N LEU A 104 -13.52 -20.84 -5.63
CA LEU A 104 -14.61 -19.90 -5.90
C LEU A 104 -15.16 -20.19 -7.29
N ASP A 105 -16.42 -20.60 -7.39
CA ASP A 105 -17.13 -20.91 -8.64
C ASP A 105 -18.35 -20.00 -8.74
N GLY A 106 -18.28 -19.01 -9.63
CA GLY A 106 -19.33 -18.02 -9.86
C GLY A 106 -20.08 -18.27 -11.15
N SER A 107 -20.74 -17.22 -11.64
CA SER A 107 -21.53 -17.24 -12.87
C SER A 107 -20.99 -16.35 -13.98
N THR A 108 -20.08 -15.42 -13.67
CA THR A 108 -19.58 -14.45 -14.63
C THR A 108 -18.38 -15.01 -15.38
N GLU A 109 -18.52 -15.24 -16.67
CA GLU A 109 -17.45 -15.77 -17.50
C GLU A 109 -16.43 -14.73 -17.87
N MET A 110 -15.15 -14.97 -17.55
CA MET A 110 -14.01 -14.11 -17.89
C MET A 110 -12.79 -14.94 -18.31
N CYS A 111 -11.82 -14.28 -18.94
CA CYS A 111 -10.62 -14.95 -19.42
C CYS A 111 -9.52 -14.97 -18.34
N ILE A 112 -8.83 -16.10 -18.22
CA ILE A 112 -7.61 -16.27 -17.40
C ILE A 112 -6.49 -16.89 -18.23
N ASP A 113 -5.28 -16.93 -17.68
CA ASP A 113 -4.15 -17.66 -18.24
C ASP A 113 -3.47 -18.51 -17.15
N LYS A 114 -2.67 -19.49 -17.57
CA LYS A 114 -1.91 -20.37 -16.66
C LYS A 114 -0.76 -19.66 -15.96
N ARG A 115 -0.19 -18.65 -16.60
CA ARG A 115 0.89 -17.82 -16.04
C ARG A 115 0.30 -16.51 -15.53
N ARG A 116 1.12 -15.68 -14.90
CA ARG A 116 0.74 -14.33 -14.53
C ARG A 116 0.26 -13.58 -15.78
N PHE A 117 -0.88 -12.89 -15.66
CA PHE A 117 -1.55 -12.25 -16.79
C PHE A 117 -2.22 -10.95 -16.41
N THR A 118 -2.43 -10.13 -17.43
CA THR A 118 -3.37 -9.02 -17.49
C THR A 118 -4.08 -9.14 -18.84
N ILE A 119 -5.39 -9.40 -18.83
CA ILE A 119 -6.18 -9.65 -20.04
C ILE A 119 -7.30 -8.62 -20.10
N ARG A 120 -7.34 -7.84 -21.18
CA ARG A 120 -8.47 -6.91 -21.47
C ARG A 120 -9.50 -7.59 -22.34
N GLY A 121 -10.79 -7.39 -21.98
CA GLY A 121 -11.94 -8.00 -22.63
C GLY A 121 -12.17 -9.42 -22.17
N ILE A 122 -13.46 -9.78 -22.04
CA ILE A 122 -13.91 -11.08 -21.55
C ILE A 122 -14.40 -11.99 -22.67
N ASP A 123 -14.54 -11.46 -23.90
CA ASP A 123 -15.09 -12.24 -25.02
C ASP A 123 -14.07 -13.14 -25.67
N ARG A 124 -14.56 -14.24 -26.21
CA ARG A 124 -13.79 -15.15 -27.07
C ARG A 124 -12.45 -15.60 -26.48
N CYS A 125 -12.44 -16.00 -25.21
CA CYS A 125 -11.20 -16.40 -24.51
C CYS A 125 -10.42 -17.45 -25.30
N TRP A 126 -11.07 -18.51 -25.77
CA TRP A 126 -10.44 -19.60 -26.52
C TRP A 126 -9.79 -19.15 -27.82
N GLN A 127 -10.48 -18.30 -28.59
CA GLN A 127 -9.96 -17.80 -29.87
C GLN A 127 -8.73 -16.90 -29.66
N ARG A 128 -8.60 -16.33 -28.48
CA ARG A 128 -7.49 -15.47 -28.08
C ARG A 128 -6.38 -16.23 -27.38
N GLY A 129 -6.53 -17.58 -27.22
CA GLY A 129 -5.54 -18.42 -26.56
C GLY A 129 -5.62 -18.42 -25.02
N HIS A 130 -6.71 -17.92 -24.45
CA HIS A 130 -6.95 -17.88 -23.01
C HIS A 130 -7.91 -18.96 -22.56
N ILE A 131 -8.03 -19.13 -21.27
CA ILE A 131 -8.92 -20.09 -20.61
C ILE A 131 -10.16 -19.34 -20.11
N LEU A 132 -11.33 -19.91 -20.32
CA LEU A 132 -12.57 -19.41 -19.74
C LEU A 132 -12.69 -19.88 -18.28
N ALA A 133 -12.98 -18.96 -17.37
CA ALA A 133 -13.21 -19.24 -15.95
C ALA A 133 -14.46 -18.50 -15.47
N ARG A 134 -15.14 -19.06 -14.46
CA ARG A 134 -16.34 -18.46 -13.88
C ARG A 134 -15.99 -17.75 -12.59
N PHE A 135 -16.14 -16.44 -12.59
CA PHE A 135 -15.85 -15.56 -11.48
C PHE A 135 -17.08 -15.35 -10.60
N VAL A 136 -16.87 -15.23 -9.32
CA VAL A 136 -17.85 -14.78 -8.34
C VAL A 136 -17.90 -13.27 -8.38
N GLU A 137 -19.08 -12.70 -8.52
CA GLU A 137 -19.31 -11.26 -8.41
C GLU A 137 -19.38 -10.84 -6.95
N VAL A 138 -18.62 -9.83 -6.58
CA VAL A 138 -18.61 -9.21 -5.27
C VAL A 138 -19.18 -7.80 -5.40
N ASP A 139 -20.35 -7.54 -4.81
CA ASP A 139 -20.93 -6.21 -4.72
C ASP A 139 -20.27 -5.46 -3.55
N THR A 140 -19.47 -4.44 -3.86
CA THR A 140 -18.81 -3.60 -2.86
C THR A 140 -19.72 -2.52 -2.28
N LEU A 141 -21.00 -2.47 -2.69
CA LEU A 141 -21.99 -1.49 -2.27
C LEU A 141 -21.51 -0.04 -2.49
N GLU A 142 -20.76 0.18 -3.56
CA GLU A 142 -20.13 1.48 -3.89
C GLU A 142 -19.18 2.00 -2.81
N GLN A 143 -18.68 1.10 -1.96
CA GLN A 143 -17.66 1.47 -0.99
C GLN A 143 -16.32 1.67 -1.69
N LEU A 144 -15.59 2.71 -1.27
CA LEU A 144 -14.26 3.02 -1.82
C LEU A 144 -13.21 1.99 -1.41
N ARG A 145 -13.50 1.20 -0.37
CA ARG A 145 -12.65 0.14 0.20
C ARG A 145 -13.46 -1.08 0.55
N TRP A 146 -12.88 -2.25 0.28
CA TRP A 146 -13.53 -3.52 0.57
C TRP A 146 -12.53 -4.58 1.02
N THR A 147 -12.96 -5.44 1.94
CA THR A 147 -12.21 -6.65 2.29
C THR A 147 -13.09 -7.87 2.06
N PHE A 148 -12.62 -8.76 1.21
CA PHE A 148 -13.27 -10.04 0.95
C PHE A 148 -12.61 -11.15 1.78
N PHE A 149 -13.41 -11.94 2.49
CA PHE A 149 -12.93 -13.09 3.25
C PHE A 149 -13.26 -14.38 2.51
N LEU A 150 -12.22 -15.06 2.03
CA LEU A 150 -12.33 -16.36 1.41
C LEU A 150 -12.36 -17.41 2.50
N THR A 151 -13.50 -18.08 2.66
CA THR A 151 -13.70 -19.14 3.66
C THR A 151 -13.90 -20.49 2.96
N GLY A 152 -13.68 -21.61 3.66
CA GLY A 152 -13.90 -22.94 3.10
C GLY A 152 -15.34 -23.27 2.70
N GLN A 153 -16.30 -22.38 3.02
CA GLN A 153 -17.72 -22.54 2.72
C GLN A 153 -18.20 -21.74 1.49
N ASN A 154 -17.30 -21.00 0.83
CA ASN A 154 -17.64 -20.16 -0.34
C ASN A 154 -17.75 -21.00 -1.65
N ARG A 155 -18.15 -22.29 -1.53
CA ARG A 155 -18.39 -23.19 -2.66
C ARG A 155 -19.83 -23.09 -3.15
#